data_79b0b1883d0a7d6cbe7538072c27b7e5
#
_entry.id   79b0b1883d0a7d6cbe7538072c27b7e5
#
_cell.length_a   1.000
_cell.length_b   1.000
_cell.length_c   1.000
_cell.angle_alpha   90.00
_cell.angle_beta   90.00
_cell.angle_gamma   90.00
#
_symmetry.space_group_name_H-M   'P 1'
#
loop_
_entity.id
_entity.type
_entity.pdbx_description
1 polymer ?
#
loop_
_entity_poly.entity_id
_entity_poly.type
_entity_poly.pdbx_seq_one_letter_code
_entity_poly.pdbx_strand_id
1 'polypeptide(L)'
;MSTPQNAAPLTQDELKTLVGQAALQYVVPGEVVGVGTGSTVNKFIDALATMKDQIKGAVSSSVASTERLQALGIRVFEAAEVDSLSVYIDGADEIDHQGHMVKGGGAALTREKIVAAQSKMFVCIADESKLVDALGAFPLPVEVIPMAAARVMRQFAAMGGSAKLRLKDGQPLVTDNGQHIVDVTGLKISDPLEFESEVSQWPGVVTVGVFAHQKAQVCLLGTSTGVKTLKF
;
A
#
# COMPACT_ATOMS: atom_id res chain seq x y z
N MET A 1 -12.97 -39.42 -23.66
CA MET A 1 -11.93 -38.65 -23.00
C MET A 1 -12.25 -37.19 -23.25
N SER A 2 -12.81 -36.51 -22.26
CA SER A 2 -13.18 -35.09 -22.36
C SER A 2 -11.91 -34.27 -22.12
N THR A 3 -11.54 -33.45 -23.11
CA THR A 3 -10.46 -32.45 -23.01
C THR A 3 -10.82 -31.48 -21.88
N PRO A 4 -9.90 -31.12 -20.98
CA PRO A 4 -10.17 -30.10 -19.98
C PRO A 4 -10.45 -28.78 -20.72
N GLN A 5 -11.63 -28.20 -20.48
CA GLN A 5 -11.92 -26.83 -20.90
C GLN A 5 -10.87 -25.92 -20.29
N ASN A 6 -10.07 -25.27 -21.12
CA ASN A 6 -9.19 -24.17 -20.70
C ASN A 6 -10.11 -23.07 -20.17
N ALA A 7 -10.16 -22.91 -18.85
CA ALA A 7 -10.81 -21.76 -18.25
C ALA A 7 -10.08 -20.50 -18.74
N ALA A 8 -10.83 -19.47 -19.11
CA ALA A 8 -10.25 -18.20 -19.50
C ALA A 8 -9.38 -17.66 -18.34
N PRO A 9 -8.25 -16.99 -18.63
CA PRO A 9 -7.41 -16.43 -17.59
C PRO A 9 -8.23 -15.42 -16.77
N LEU A 10 -8.01 -15.43 -15.43
CA LEU A 10 -8.68 -14.52 -14.51
C LEU A 10 -8.34 -13.06 -14.86
N THR A 11 -9.34 -12.21 -14.82
CA THR A 11 -9.17 -10.77 -14.99
C THR A 11 -8.46 -10.18 -13.77
N GLN A 12 -7.84 -9.01 -13.92
CA GLN A 12 -7.19 -8.31 -12.82
C GLN A 12 -8.17 -7.99 -11.68
N ASP A 13 -9.44 -7.72 -11.98
CA ASP A 13 -10.46 -7.46 -10.95
C ASP A 13 -10.83 -8.74 -10.17
N GLU A 14 -10.88 -9.89 -10.85
CA GLU A 14 -11.08 -11.19 -10.21
C GLU A 14 -9.88 -11.56 -9.31
N LEU A 15 -8.64 -11.31 -9.76
CA LEU A 15 -7.44 -11.52 -8.94
C LEU A 15 -7.46 -10.67 -7.67
N LYS A 16 -7.83 -9.40 -7.77
CA LYS A 16 -8.00 -8.50 -6.61
C LYS A 16 -9.07 -9.02 -5.64
N THR A 17 -10.16 -9.54 -6.17
CA THR A 17 -11.24 -10.11 -5.35
C THR A 17 -10.76 -11.36 -4.61
N LEU A 18 -10.03 -12.26 -5.27
CA LEU A 18 -9.48 -13.47 -4.66
C LEU A 18 -8.51 -13.14 -3.52
N VAL A 19 -7.56 -12.23 -3.72
CA VAL A 19 -6.61 -11.88 -2.66
C VAL A 19 -7.28 -11.11 -1.52
N GLY A 20 -8.27 -10.27 -1.81
CA GLY A 20 -9.07 -9.59 -0.79
C GLY A 20 -9.83 -10.58 0.10
N GLN A 21 -10.46 -11.59 -0.47
CA GLN A 21 -11.12 -12.67 0.28
C GLN A 21 -10.12 -13.53 1.06
N ALA A 22 -9.00 -13.90 0.44
CA ALA A 22 -7.96 -14.70 1.09
C ALA A 22 -7.33 -13.96 2.30
N ALA A 23 -7.31 -12.63 2.30
CA ALA A 23 -6.77 -11.85 3.41
C ALA A 23 -7.60 -11.96 4.70
N LEU A 24 -8.88 -12.36 4.62
CA LEU A 24 -9.73 -12.56 5.81
C LEU A 24 -9.14 -13.58 6.81
N GLN A 25 -8.35 -14.56 6.35
CA GLN A 25 -7.71 -15.54 7.22
C GLN A 25 -6.71 -14.93 8.23
N TYR A 26 -6.25 -13.70 7.97
CA TYR A 26 -5.32 -12.97 8.86
C TYR A 26 -6.05 -12.02 9.81
N VAL A 27 -7.35 -11.82 9.63
CA VAL A 27 -8.16 -10.99 10.53
C VAL A 27 -8.38 -11.75 11.83
N VAL A 28 -8.02 -11.13 12.95
CA VAL A 28 -8.16 -11.72 14.29
C VAL A 28 -9.51 -11.32 14.88
N PRO A 29 -10.42 -12.26 15.15
CA PRO A 29 -11.71 -11.95 15.80
C PRO A 29 -11.51 -11.23 17.13
N GLY A 30 -12.37 -10.24 17.40
CA GLY A 30 -12.30 -9.44 18.62
C GLY A 30 -11.22 -8.36 18.64
N GLU A 31 -10.47 -8.18 17.55
CA GLU A 31 -9.41 -7.16 17.44
C GLU A 31 -9.76 -6.04 16.45
N VAL A 32 -8.96 -4.98 16.45
CA VAL A 32 -9.01 -3.89 15.47
C VAL A 32 -8.09 -4.23 14.31
N VAL A 33 -8.58 -4.03 13.07
CA VAL A 33 -7.86 -4.35 11.82
C VAL A 33 -7.31 -3.08 11.20
N GLY A 34 -6.03 -3.08 10.83
CA GLY A 34 -5.45 -2.04 9.98
C GLY A 34 -5.85 -2.25 8.51
N VAL A 35 -6.38 -1.21 7.88
CA VAL A 35 -6.91 -1.25 6.51
C VAL A 35 -6.23 -0.19 5.66
N GLY A 36 -5.63 -0.62 4.58
CA GLY A 36 -4.93 0.22 3.61
C GLY A 36 -5.85 0.96 2.65
N THR A 37 -5.32 1.25 1.45
CA THR A 37 -6.02 2.04 0.43
C THR A 37 -5.83 1.48 -0.98
N GLY A 38 -6.79 1.76 -1.87
CA GLY A 38 -6.71 1.41 -3.29
C GLY A 38 -7.67 0.31 -3.73
N SER A 39 -7.67 0.03 -5.05
CA SER A 39 -8.68 -0.84 -5.67
C SER A 39 -8.63 -2.29 -5.17
N THR A 40 -7.46 -2.82 -4.82
CA THR A 40 -7.32 -4.17 -4.25
C THR A 40 -7.84 -4.19 -2.82
N VAL A 41 -7.51 -3.14 -2.03
CA VAL A 41 -8.01 -2.99 -0.65
C VAL A 41 -9.53 -2.82 -0.63
N ASN A 42 -10.13 -2.16 -1.61
CA ASN A 42 -11.59 -2.08 -1.70
C ASN A 42 -12.25 -3.46 -1.75
N LYS A 43 -11.64 -4.44 -2.45
CA LYS A 43 -12.12 -5.83 -2.48
C LYS A 43 -11.97 -6.51 -1.12
N PHE A 44 -10.88 -6.20 -0.38
CA PHE A 44 -10.73 -6.67 0.99
C PHE A 44 -11.77 -6.03 1.93
N ILE A 45 -12.05 -4.74 1.82
CA ILE A 45 -13.08 -4.05 2.64
C ILE A 45 -14.47 -4.67 2.39
N ASP A 46 -14.80 -4.99 1.13
CA ASP A 46 -16.06 -5.65 0.80
C ASP A 46 -16.15 -7.05 1.43
N ALA A 47 -15.04 -7.81 1.39
CA ALA A 47 -14.97 -9.11 2.05
C ALA A 47 -15.03 -8.98 3.58
N LEU A 48 -14.33 -7.99 4.18
CA LEU A 48 -14.30 -7.74 5.62
C LEU A 48 -15.70 -7.43 6.19
N ALA A 49 -16.58 -6.83 5.39
CA ALA A 49 -17.96 -6.56 5.79
C ALA A 49 -18.72 -7.83 6.20
N THR A 50 -18.34 -9.00 5.69
CA THR A 50 -18.93 -10.29 6.10
C THR A 50 -18.53 -10.71 7.52
N MET A 51 -17.48 -10.10 8.07
CA MET A 51 -16.96 -10.36 9.42
C MET A 51 -17.15 -9.17 10.38
N LYS A 52 -17.89 -8.13 9.99
CA LYS A 52 -17.98 -6.87 10.74
C LYS A 52 -18.38 -7.05 12.22
N ASP A 53 -19.26 -8.02 12.51
CA ASP A 53 -19.72 -8.31 13.85
C ASP A 53 -18.73 -9.17 14.67
N GLN A 54 -17.66 -9.64 14.03
CA GLN A 54 -16.60 -10.45 14.66
C GLN A 54 -15.37 -9.62 15.02
N ILE A 55 -15.26 -8.36 14.55
CA ILE A 55 -14.15 -7.45 14.83
C ILE A 55 -14.60 -6.25 15.66
N LYS A 56 -13.67 -5.61 16.39
CA LYS A 56 -13.98 -4.37 17.10
C LYS A 56 -14.18 -3.19 16.16
N GLY A 57 -13.54 -3.23 14.99
CA GLY A 57 -13.56 -2.20 13.96
C GLY A 57 -12.24 -2.16 13.21
N ALA A 58 -11.95 -1.02 12.59
CA ALA A 58 -10.75 -0.82 11.76
C ALA A 58 -10.05 0.50 12.08
N VAL A 59 -8.75 0.58 11.78
CA VAL A 59 -7.99 1.82 11.58
C VAL A 59 -7.68 1.92 10.10
N SER A 60 -8.01 3.04 9.47
CA SER A 60 -7.84 3.25 8.03
C SER A 60 -6.67 4.17 7.71
N SER A 61 -6.01 3.92 6.58
CA SER A 61 -4.91 4.75 6.08
C SER A 61 -5.33 5.88 5.13
N SER A 62 -6.64 6.04 4.84
CA SER A 62 -7.13 7.13 3.97
C SER A 62 -8.58 7.50 4.27
N VAL A 63 -8.95 8.73 3.91
CA VAL A 63 -10.34 9.21 3.99
C VAL A 63 -11.26 8.32 3.14
N ALA A 64 -10.86 7.97 1.92
CA ALA A 64 -11.67 7.14 1.02
C ALA A 64 -11.94 5.73 1.59
N SER A 65 -10.95 5.09 2.24
CA SER A 65 -11.14 3.80 2.90
C SER A 65 -12.00 3.92 4.16
N THR A 66 -11.85 5.03 4.92
CA THR A 66 -12.69 5.34 6.08
C THR A 66 -14.16 5.42 5.67
N GLU A 67 -14.48 6.21 4.65
CA GLU A 67 -15.85 6.37 4.15
C GLU A 67 -16.45 5.04 3.68
N ARG A 68 -15.66 4.21 2.97
CA ARG A 68 -16.10 2.89 2.52
C ARG A 68 -16.39 1.93 3.68
N LEU A 69 -15.51 1.87 4.68
CA LEU A 69 -15.70 1.06 5.89
C LEU A 69 -16.97 1.47 6.64
N GLN A 70 -17.17 2.78 6.84
CA GLN A 70 -18.33 3.33 7.53
C GLN A 70 -19.64 3.05 6.76
N ALA A 71 -19.61 3.16 5.42
CA ALA A 71 -20.77 2.85 4.57
C ALA A 71 -21.20 1.37 4.69
N LEU A 72 -20.29 0.46 5.01
CA LEU A 72 -20.55 -0.97 5.25
C LEU A 72 -20.88 -1.29 6.72
N GLY A 73 -20.94 -0.27 7.58
CA GLY A 73 -21.26 -0.40 9.01
C GLY A 73 -20.11 -0.93 9.85
N ILE A 74 -18.86 -0.80 9.37
CA ILE A 74 -17.66 -1.11 10.14
C ILE A 74 -17.25 0.15 10.90
N ARG A 75 -17.08 0.03 12.23
CA ARG A 75 -16.57 1.12 13.07
C ARG A 75 -15.13 1.44 12.69
N VAL A 76 -14.82 2.73 12.51
CA VAL A 76 -13.46 3.20 12.26
C VAL A 76 -12.97 3.98 13.48
N PHE A 77 -11.79 3.61 13.98
CA PHE A 77 -11.09 4.28 15.07
C PHE A 77 -10.02 5.20 14.49
N GLU A 78 -9.73 6.27 15.19
CA GLU A 78 -8.51 7.03 14.95
C GLU A 78 -7.28 6.21 15.37
N ALA A 79 -6.16 6.34 14.68
CA ALA A 79 -4.95 5.60 15.02
C ALA A 79 -4.48 5.86 16.47
N ALA A 80 -4.72 7.07 16.98
CA ALA A 80 -4.38 7.46 18.35
C ALA A 80 -5.26 6.80 19.44
N GLU A 81 -6.40 6.20 19.08
CA GLU A 81 -7.30 5.51 20.01
C GLU A 81 -6.94 4.04 20.22
N VAL A 82 -5.93 3.53 19.48
CA VAL A 82 -5.56 2.11 19.47
C VAL A 82 -4.06 1.95 19.71
N ASP A 83 -3.68 1.22 20.76
CA ASP A 83 -2.26 1.02 21.11
C ASP A 83 -1.49 0.20 20.06
N SER A 84 -2.11 -0.85 19.50
CA SER A 84 -1.51 -1.68 18.46
C SER A 84 -2.58 -2.40 17.64
N LEU A 85 -2.24 -2.74 16.41
CA LEU A 85 -3.08 -3.53 15.51
C LEU A 85 -2.52 -4.95 15.38
N SER A 86 -3.40 -5.95 15.33
CA SER A 86 -3.00 -7.34 15.13
C SER A 86 -2.45 -7.56 13.72
N VAL A 87 -3.07 -6.92 12.73
CA VAL A 87 -2.69 -7.01 11.31
C VAL A 87 -3.04 -5.72 10.58
N TYR A 88 -2.18 -5.36 9.63
CA TYR A 88 -2.44 -4.37 8.60
C TYR A 88 -2.53 -5.05 7.25
N ILE A 89 -3.60 -4.79 6.49
CA ILE A 89 -3.81 -5.37 5.16
C ILE A 89 -3.87 -4.25 4.14
N ASP A 90 -2.92 -4.27 3.18
CA ASP A 90 -2.81 -3.22 2.16
C ASP A 90 -2.23 -3.76 0.85
N GLY A 91 -2.37 -2.96 -0.22
CA GLY A 91 -1.76 -3.22 -1.50
C GLY A 91 -0.33 -2.68 -1.63
N ALA A 92 0.30 -2.96 -2.77
CA ALA A 92 1.56 -2.37 -3.18
C ALA A 92 1.53 -2.01 -4.67
N ASP A 93 2.31 -0.98 -5.03
CA ASP A 93 2.57 -0.64 -6.44
C ASP A 93 3.67 -1.55 -7.01
N GLU A 94 4.65 -1.92 -6.18
CA GLU A 94 5.67 -2.96 -6.39
C GLU A 94 5.95 -3.69 -5.08
N ILE A 95 6.31 -4.97 -5.15
CA ILE A 95 6.84 -5.77 -4.04
C ILE A 95 7.97 -6.65 -4.56
N ASP A 96 9.09 -6.71 -3.83
CA ASP A 96 10.22 -7.57 -4.17
C ASP A 96 10.17 -8.94 -3.47
N HIS A 97 11.14 -9.79 -3.75
CA HIS A 97 11.26 -11.13 -3.18
C HIS A 97 11.68 -11.15 -1.70
N GLN A 98 11.89 -10.00 -1.08
CA GLN A 98 12.21 -9.84 0.34
C GLN A 98 11.08 -9.17 1.12
N GLY A 99 9.97 -8.80 0.43
CA GLY A 99 8.83 -8.12 1.01
C GLY A 99 8.97 -6.61 1.12
N HIS A 100 10.04 -6.02 0.55
CA HIS A 100 10.12 -4.57 0.41
C HIS A 100 9.15 -4.09 -0.67
N MET A 101 8.60 -2.89 -0.50
CA MET A 101 7.55 -2.41 -1.41
C MET A 101 7.80 -0.97 -1.86
N VAL A 102 7.26 -0.62 -3.03
CA VAL A 102 6.92 0.75 -3.39
C VAL A 102 5.41 0.90 -3.23
N LYS A 103 5.01 1.97 -2.54
CA LYS A 103 3.62 2.32 -2.25
C LYS A 103 3.39 3.82 -2.44
N GLY A 104 2.12 4.23 -2.47
CA GLY A 104 1.75 5.63 -2.57
C GLY A 104 1.24 6.06 -3.95
N GLY A 105 0.93 5.12 -4.84
CA GLY A 105 0.21 5.42 -6.09
C GLY A 105 -1.12 6.14 -5.82
N GLY A 106 -1.80 5.81 -4.72
CA GLY A 106 -3.01 6.49 -4.21
C GLY A 106 -2.76 7.74 -3.35
N ALA A 107 -1.53 8.21 -3.20
CA ALA A 107 -1.14 9.38 -2.38
C ALA A 107 -1.42 9.26 -0.86
N ALA A 108 -1.56 8.05 -0.33
CA ALA A 108 -1.86 7.78 1.08
C ALA A 108 -0.64 7.28 1.88
N LEU A 109 0.56 7.23 1.27
CA LEU A 109 1.76 6.54 1.77
C LEU A 109 2.15 6.87 3.21
N THR A 110 1.97 8.11 3.66
CA THR A 110 2.32 8.53 5.02
C THR A 110 1.40 7.87 6.05
N ARG A 111 0.09 7.92 5.83
CA ARG A 111 -0.87 7.26 6.70
C ARG A 111 -0.75 5.74 6.62
N GLU A 112 -0.48 5.18 5.44
CA GLU A 112 -0.18 3.76 5.25
C GLU A 112 1.02 3.32 6.09
N LYS A 113 2.11 4.10 6.08
CA LYS A 113 3.31 3.80 6.86
C LYS A 113 3.08 3.91 8.38
N ILE A 114 2.27 4.87 8.82
CA ILE A 114 1.87 5.01 10.24
C ILE A 114 1.09 3.76 10.69
N VAL A 115 0.07 3.34 9.93
CA VAL A 115 -0.74 2.16 10.27
C VAL A 115 0.10 0.88 10.21
N ALA A 116 1.00 0.75 9.22
CA ALA A 116 1.93 -0.36 9.15
C ALA A 116 2.85 -0.43 10.38
N ALA A 117 3.43 0.70 10.81
CA ALA A 117 4.31 0.78 11.98
C ALA A 117 3.59 0.45 13.31
N GLN A 118 2.28 0.69 13.39
CA GLN A 118 1.45 0.37 14.55
C GLN A 118 1.01 -1.10 14.57
N SER A 119 1.25 -1.84 13.49
CA SER A 119 0.75 -3.20 13.29
C SER A 119 1.79 -4.26 13.59
N LYS A 120 1.36 -5.38 14.21
CA LYS A 120 2.23 -6.53 14.50
C LYS A 120 2.59 -7.34 13.25
N MET A 121 1.73 -7.28 12.23
CA MET A 121 1.90 -8.00 10.97
C MET A 121 1.41 -7.12 9.82
N PHE A 122 2.18 -7.06 8.74
CA PHE A 122 1.74 -6.47 7.48
C PHE A 122 1.51 -7.59 6.44
N VAL A 123 0.28 -7.72 5.97
CA VAL A 123 -0.11 -8.61 4.87
C VAL A 123 -0.33 -7.78 3.62
N CYS A 124 0.54 -7.93 2.64
CA CYS A 124 0.38 -7.33 1.32
C CYS A 124 -0.60 -8.17 0.49
N ILE A 125 -1.54 -7.51 -0.20
CA ILE A 125 -2.45 -8.12 -1.18
C ILE A 125 -2.19 -7.51 -2.55
N ALA A 126 -1.75 -8.33 -3.51
CA ALA A 126 -1.33 -7.87 -4.82
C ALA A 126 -1.66 -8.91 -5.92
N ASP A 127 -1.69 -8.48 -7.16
CA ASP A 127 -1.63 -9.38 -8.31
C ASP A 127 -0.16 -9.60 -8.75
N GLU A 128 0.08 -10.66 -9.54
CA GLU A 128 1.44 -11.06 -9.93
C GLU A 128 2.22 -10.00 -10.71
N SER A 129 1.54 -9.02 -11.33
CA SER A 129 2.23 -7.92 -12.04
C SER A 129 2.96 -6.96 -11.10
N LYS A 130 2.70 -7.05 -9.78
CA LYS A 130 3.34 -6.21 -8.75
C LYS A 130 4.62 -6.82 -8.19
N LEU A 131 4.87 -8.12 -8.42
CA LEU A 131 6.10 -8.77 -7.98
C LEU A 131 7.23 -8.43 -8.95
N VAL A 132 8.31 -7.85 -8.41
CA VAL A 132 9.46 -7.37 -9.18
C VAL A 132 10.78 -7.91 -8.60
N ASP A 133 11.81 -8.01 -9.44
CA ASP A 133 13.14 -8.40 -9.00
C ASP A 133 13.89 -7.25 -8.31
N ALA A 134 13.57 -6.01 -8.65
CA ALA A 134 14.13 -4.81 -8.04
C ALA A 134 13.10 -3.66 -8.08
N LEU A 135 13.03 -2.89 -7.00
CA LEU A 135 12.14 -1.74 -6.89
C LEU A 135 12.59 -0.58 -7.78
N GLY A 136 11.63 0.23 -8.24
CA GLY A 136 11.88 1.50 -8.96
C GLY A 136 11.43 1.53 -10.42
N ALA A 137 10.74 0.50 -10.92
CA ALA A 137 10.06 0.54 -12.22
C ALA A 137 8.79 1.40 -12.13
N PHE A 138 8.03 1.27 -11.04
CA PHE A 138 6.92 2.17 -10.74
C PHE A 138 7.46 3.54 -10.30
N PRO A 139 6.85 4.68 -10.74
CA PRO A 139 7.24 6.00 -10.27
C PRO A 139 7.16 6.08 -8.74
N LEU A 140 8.29 6.31 -8.08
CA LEU A 140 8.38 6.36 -6.63
C LEU A 140 7.66 7.60 -6.08
N PRO A 141 6.58 7.47 -5.30
CA PRO A 141 5.92 8.60 -4.67
C PRO A 141 6.69 9.06 -3.44
N VAL A 142 6.82 10.37 -3.28
CA VAL A 142 7.41 11.01 -2.10
C VAL A 142 6.48 12.12 -1.64
N GLU A 143 5.96 12.01 -0.41
CA GLU A 143 5.16 13.08 0.19
C GLU A 143 6.08 14.14 0.74
N VAL A 144 5.83 15.40 0.36
CA VAL A 144 6.69 16.54 0.67
C VAL A 144 5.89 17.74 1.15
N ILE A 145 6.48 18.52 2.06
CA ILE A 145 5.96 19.85 2.38
C ILE A 145 5.99 20.70 1.10
N PRO A 146 4.92 21.41 0.71
CA PRO A 146 4.82 22.11 -0.57
C PRO A 146 6.03 23.02 -0.90
N MET A 147 6.53 23.78 0.06
CA MET A 147 7.69 24.66 -0.12
C MET A 147 8.99 23.90 -0.43
N ALA A 148 9.09 22.63 -0.07
CA ALA A 148 10.27 21.80 -0.27
C ALA A 148 10.28 21.09 -1.63
N ALA A 149 9.15 21.01 -2.33
CA ALA A 149 8.98 20.17 -3.53
C ALA A 149 10.10 20.40 -4.56
N ALA A 150 10.37 21.65 -4.93
CA ALA A 150 11.41 21.98 -5.93
C ALA A 150 12.82 21.57 -5.48
N ARG A 151 13.12 21.67 -4.16
CA ARG A 151 14.41 21.24 -3.61
C ARG A 151 14.54 19.73 -3.66
N VAL A 152 13.52 19.00 -3.23
CA VAL A 152 13.49 17.53 -3.24
C VAL A 152 13.62 17.00 -4.66
N MET A 153 12.90 17.58 -5.64
CA MET A 153 13.04 17.22 -7.05
C MET A 153 14.49 17.38 -7.56
N ARG A 154 15.19 18.47 -7.19
CA ARG A 154 16.60 18.65 -7.56
C ARG A 154 17.54 17.62 -6.92
N GLN A 155 17.26 17.20 -5.68
CA GLN A 155 18.04 16.13 -5.03
C GLN A 155 17.90 14.80 -5.78
N PHE A 156 16.67 14.41 -6.17
CA PHE A 156 16.48 13.22 -6.98
C PHE A 156 17.12 13.33 -8.37
N ALA A 157 17.10 14.52 -8.98
CA ALA A 157 17.81 14.74 -10.25
C ALA A 157 19.32 14.54 -10.10
N ALA A 158 19.92 14.96 -8.99
CA ALA A 158 21.33 14.70 -8.69
C ALA A 158 21.66 13.21 -8.50
N MET A 159 20.69 12.39 -8.08
CA MET A 159 20.80 10.93 -8.00
C MET A 159 20.53 10.23 -9.35
N GLY A 160 20.31 10.98 -10.44
CA GLY A 160 20.01 10.44 -11.77
C GLY A 160 18.53 10.17 -12.03
N GLY A 161 17.63 10.46 -11.10
CA GLY A 161 16.19 10.32 -11.26
C GLY A 161 15.54 11.51 -11.97
N SER A 162 14.34 11.31 -12.49
CA SER A 162 13.48 12.36 -13.05
C SER A 162 12.26 12.52 -12.13
N ALA A 163 12.14 13.68 -11.49
CA ALA A 163 11.11 13.97 -10.50
C ALA A 163 10.11 14.99 -11.03
N LYS A 164 8.81 14.74 -10.78
CA LYS A 164 7.71 15.63 -11.17
C LYS A 164 6.72 15.78 -10.02
N LEU A 165 6.17 16.98 -9.87
CA LEU A 165 5.04 17.20 -8.96
C LEU A 165 3.81 16.48 -9.51
N ARG A 166 3.13 15.69 -8.67
CA ARG A 166 1.90 15.02 -9.06
C ARG A 166 0.77 16.03 -9.19
N LEU A 167 0.06 15.94 -10.29
CA LEU A 167 -1.08 16.82 -10.58
C LEU A 167 -2.38 16.01 -10.55
N LYS A 168 -3.46 16.67 -10.12
CA LYS A 168 -4.85 16.23 -10.28
C LYS A 168 -5.62 17.40 -10.89
N ASP A 169 -6.26 17.17 -12.03
CA ASP A 169 -7.03 18.20 -12.77
C ASP A 169 -6.19 19.46 -13.09
N GLY A 170 -4.90 19.28 -13.40
CA GLY A 170 -3.98 20.36 -13.75
C GLY A 170 -3.42 21.15 -12.57
N GLN A 171 -3.82 20.84 -11.34
CA GLN A 171 -3.33 21.48 -10.11
C GLN A 171 -2.48 20.49 -9.29
N PRO A 172 -1.56 20.96 -8.44
CA PRO A 172 -0.84 20.08 -7.52
C PRO A 172 -1.83 19.26 -6.70
N LEU A 173 -1.62 17.91 -6.69
CA LEU A 173 -2.40 17.03 -5.83
C LEU A 173 -2.11 17.36 -4.37
N VAL A 174 -3.16 17.50 -3.57
CA VAL A 174 -3.06 17.67 -2.12
C VAL A 174 -3.48 16.37 -1.45
N THR A 175 -2.62 15.85 -0.57
CA THR A 175 -2.87 14.60 0.18
C THR A 175 -3.88 14.83 1.31
N ASP A 176 -4.37 13.74 1.93
CA ASP A 176 -5.20 13.79 3.15
C ASP A 176 -4.49 14.50 4.34
N ASN A 177 -3.18 14.72 4.23
CA ASN A 177 -2.37 15.44 5.22
C ASN A 177 -2.09 16.91 4.84
N GLY A 178 -2.66 17.40 3.72
CA GLY A 178 -2.46 18.76 3.22
C GLY A 178 -1.09 18.97 2.55
N GLN A 179 -0.40 17.88 2.15
CA GLN A 179 0.93 17.92 1.54
C GLN A 179 0.88 17.63 0.03
N HIS A 180 2.02 17.71 -0.65
CA HIS A 180 2.15 17.38 -2.07
C HIS A 180 2.86 16.06 -2.29
N ILE A 181 2.70 15.47 -3.49
CA ILE A 181 3.43 14.28 -3.93
C ILE A 181 4.39 14.68 -5.06
N VAL A 182 5.63 14.22 -4.92
CA VAL A 182 6.62 14.19 -5.99
C VAL A 182 6.75 12.74 -6.46
N ASP A 183 6.55 12.50 -7.77
CA ASP A 183 6.76 11.20 -8.39
C ASP A 183 8.14 11.17 -9.04
N VAL A 184 8.94 10.17 -8.71
CA VAL A 184 10.32 10.02 -9.19
C VAL A 184 10.44 8.76 -10.05
N THR A 185 10.97 8.92 -11.26
CA THR A 185 11.25 7.83 -12.20
C THR A 185 12.74 7.72 -12.50
N GLY A 186 13.16 6.58 -13.07
CA GLY A 186 14.54 6.38 -13.53
C GLY A 186 15.51 5.99 -12.39
N LEU A 187 15.02 5.74 -11.18
CA LEU A 187 15.82 5.21 -10.10
C LEU A 187 15.83 3.68 -10.14
N LYS A 188 16.96 3.08 -9.77
CA LYS A 188 17.07 1.67 -9.44
C LYS A 188 17.40 1.57 -7.94
N ILE A 189 16.44 1.07 -7.16
CA ILE A 189 16.55 0.97 -5.70
C ILE A 189 17.12 -0.40 -5.36
N SER A 190 18.45 -0.48 -5.30
CA SER A 190 19.18 -1.74 -5.05
C SER A 190 19.31 -2.08 -3.57
N ASP A 191 19.29 -1.08 -2.69
CA ASP A 191 19.22 -1.23 -1.23
C ASP A 191 18.02 -0.43 -0.71
N PRO A 192 16.83 -1.06 -0.58
CA PRO A 192 15.64 -0.36 -0.13
C PRO A 192 15.72 0.19 1.29
N LEU A 193 16.45 -0.49 2.21
CA LEU A 193 16.60 -0.03 3.60
C LEU A 193 17.45 1.23 3.70
N GLU A 194 18.63 1.24 3.03
CA GLU A 194 19.50 2.40 3.00
C GLU A 194 18.79 3.56 2.30
N PHE A 195 18.17 3.31 1.16
CA PHE A 195 17.45 4.32 0.41
C PHE A 195 16.31 4.97 1.21
N GLU A 196 15.46 4.16 1.88
CA GLU A 196 14.39 4.67 2.74
C GLU A 196 14.95 5.51 3.88
N SER A 197 16.02 5.04 4.53
CA SER A 197 16.66 5.73 5.64
C SER A 197 17.25 7.07 5.22
N GLU A 198 17.96 7.12 4.09
CA GLU A 198 18.57 8.35 3.56
C GLU A 198 17.52 9.38 3.19
N VAL A 199 16.56 9.00 2.32
CA VAL A 199 15.57 9.96 1.77
C VAL A 199 14.66 10.49 2.86
N SER A 200 14.34 9.68 3.87
CA SER A 200 13.52 10.11 5.01
C SER A 200 14.17 11.21 5.86
N GLN A 201 15.49 11.40 5.77
CA GLN A 201 16.21 12.46 6.50
C GLN A 201 16.24 13.79 5.73
N TRP A 202 15.80 13.83 4.48
CA TRP A 202 15.87 15.07 3.70
C TRP A 202 14.87 16.11 4.21
N PRO A 203 15.32 17.35 4.53
CA PRO A 203 14.42 18.39 4.99
C PRO A 203 13.29 18.67 3.99
N GLY A 204 12.05 18.53 4.49
CA GLY A 204 10.83 18.71 3.70
C GLY A 204 10.25 17.44 3.10
N VAL A 205 10.92 16.30 3.19
CA VAL A 205 10.31 15.00 2.96
C VAL A 205 9.48 14.64 4.19
N VAL A 206 8.21 14.30 3.97
CA VAL A 206 7.30 13.80 5.00
C VAL A 206 7.42 12.27 5.05
N THR A 207 7.33 11.63 3.88
CA THR A 207 7.44 10.17 3.75
C THR A 207 7.90 9.81 2.33
N VAL A 208 8.82 8.87 2.23
CA VAL A 208 9.18 8.24 0.95
C VAL A 208 8.37 6.96 0.75
N GLY A 209 7.98 6.68 -0.50
CA GLY A 209 7.14 5.54 -0.86
C GLY A 209 7.83 4.18 -0.84
N VAL A 210 9.09 4.10 -0.42
CA VAL A 210 9.77 2.84 -0.12
C VAL A 210 9.35 2.36 1.26
N PHE A 211 8.88 1.12 1.37
CA PHE A 211 8.49 0.44 2.60
C PHE A 211 9.43 -0.75 2.80
N ALA A 212 10.60 -0.49 3.37
CA ALA A 212 11.61 -1.49 3.68
C ALA A 212 11.73 -1.71 5.20
N HIS A 213 11.64 -0.65 6.00
CA HIS A 213 11.53 -0.76 7.47
C HIS A 213 10.18 -1.37 7.88
N GLN A 214 9.09 -0.94 7.27
CA GLN A 214 7.74 -1.50 7.43
C GLN A 214 7.39 -2.40 6.22
N LYS A 215 8.23 -3.40 5.92
CA LYS A 215 8.01 -4.35 4.84
C LYS A 215 6.85 -5.30 5.13
N ALA A 216 6.31 -5.94 4.09
CA ALA A 216 5.36 -7.03 4.29
C ALA A 216 6.04 -8.26 4.91
N GLN A 217 5.39 -8.92 5.86
CA GLN A 217 5.77 -10.25 6.34
C GLN A 217 5.12 -11.36 5.51
N VAL A 218 3.99 -11.05 4.89
CA VAL A 218 3.25 -11.96 4.02
C VAL A 218 2.77 -11.20 2.80
N CYS A 219 2.86 -11.82 1.61
CA CYS A 219 2.16 -11.36 0.42
C CYS A 219 1.20 -12.44 -0.10
N LEU A 220 -0.06 -12.07 -0.26
CA LEU A 220 -1.06 -12.84 -0.97
C LEU A 220 -1.07 -12.39 -2.42
N LEU A 221 -0.47 -13.19 -3.28
CA LEU A 221 -0.26 -12.87 -4.68
C LEU A 221 -1.33 -13.56 -5.55
N GLY A 222 -2.18 -12.78 -6.18
CA GLY A 222 -3.18 -13.28 -7.14
C GLY A 222 -2.51 -13.68 -8.45
N THR A 223 -2.64 -14.94 -8.81
CA THR A 223 -2.08 -15.52 -10.05
C THR A 223 -3.16 -16.17 -10.88
N SER A 224 -2.86 -16.50 -12.13
CA SER A 224 -3.77 -17.22 -13.03
C SER A 224 -4.25 -18.57 -12.48
N THR A 225 -3.57 -19.15 -11.50
CA THR A 225 -3.90 -20.43 -10.85
C THR A 225 -4.49 -20.28 -9.45
N GLY A 226 -4.74 -19.05 -8.98
CA GLY A 226 -5.29 -18.75 -7.66
C GLY A 226 -4.36 -17.89 -6.82
N VAL A 227 -4.53 -17.94 -5.50
CA VAL A 227 -3.72 -17.13 -4.57
C VAL A 227 -2.49 -17.90 -4.12
N LYS A 228 -1.30 -17.33 -4.38
CA LYS A 228 -0.02 -17.80 -3.86
C LYS A 228 0.35 -17.00 -2.61
N THR A 229 0.76 -17.67 -1.53
CA THR A 229 1.26 -17.01 -0.31
C THR A 229 2.78 -16.98 -0.33
N LEU A 230 3.36 -15.79 -0.25
CA LEU A 230 4.78 -15.56 -0.03
C LEU A 230 4.99 -15.13 1.42
N LYS A 231 6.07 -15.58 2.07
CA LYS A 231 6.47 -15.19 3.43
C LYS A 231 7.90 -14.69 3.41
N PHE A 232 8.20 -13.61 4.16
CA PHE A 232 9.47 -12.91 4.13
C PHE A 232 10.09 -12.77 5.53
#